data_cde46a364917daaf51693ebb979beff1
#
_entry.id   cde46a364917daaf51693ebb979beff1
#
_cell.length_a   1.000
_cell.length_b   1.000
_cell.length_c   1.000
_cell.angle_alpha   90.00
_cell.angle_beta   90.00
_cell.angle_gamma   90.00
#
_symmetry.space_group_name_H-M   'P 1'
#
loop_
_entity.id
_entity.type
_entity.pdbx_description
1 polymer ?
#
loop_
_entity_poly.entity_id
_entity_poly.type
_entity_poly.pdbx_seq_one_letter_code
_entity_poly.pdbx_strand_id
1 'polypeptide(L)'
;MFDQVFWRATSGQVNRWRRDTLKLKPTSLEAMQQHKIPFLYNFSPVVIPPPLDWRENIHVTGYWWLDNPDDSDSSKWEPPEELTKWLDEAKDNDKKVVFIGFGSIIIPDPLEMTRVVVEAAEKAGVYAIVAKGWSDRQKGDDDDGEPDEEKEKKREENEKRHQELMDKPFIFSVKSIPHDWLFPRISAAVHHGGAGTTGASLRGASSPSPPRPPS
;
A
#
# COMPACT_ATOMS: atom_id res chain seq x y z
N MET A 1 -20.55 6.25 21.59
CA MET A 1 -20.28 4.97 22.28
C MET A 1 -18.94 4.36 21.85
N PHE A 2 -18.64 4.19 20.56
CA PHE A 2 -17.38 3.62 20.03
C PHE A 2 -16.14 4.40 20.52
N ASP A 3 -16.15 5.74 20.37
CA ASP A 3 -15.03 6.60 20.77
C ASP A 3 -14.69 6.47 22.26
N GLN A 4 -15.67 6.27 23.13
CA GLN A 4 -15.44 6.11 24.55
C GLN A 4 -14.79 4.77 24.89
N VAL A 5 -15.19 3.70 24.18
CA VAL A 5 -14.59 2.37 24.37
C VAL A 5 -13.14 2.38 23.89
N PHE A 6 -12.92 2.93 22.69
CA PHE A 6 -11.59 3.06 22.11
C PHE A 6 -10.67 3.93 22.98
N TRP A 7 -11.17 5.08 23.45
CA TRP A 7 -10.41 5.95 24.34
C TRP A 7 -10.06 5.26 25.67
N ARG A 8 -10.98 4.53 26.27
CA ARG A 8 -10.71 3.77 27.51
C ARG A 8 -9.59 2.77 27.31
N ALA A 9 -9.57 2.07 26.19
CA ALA A 9 -8.54 1.08 25.87
C ALA A 9 -7.16 1.70 25.65
N THR A 10 -7.09 2.91 25.06
CA THR A 10 -5.83 3.52 24.60
C THR A 10 -5.34 4.68 25.49
N SER A 11 -6.21 5.30 26.26
CA SER A 11 -5.90 6.52 27.04
C SER A 11 -4.69 6.40 27.97
N GLY A 12 -4.48 5.23 28.58
CA GLY A 12 -3.35 4.97 29.46
C GLY A 12 -2.01 5.10 28.72
N GLN A 13 -1.90 4.48 27.55
CA GLN A 13 -0.71 4.53 26.70
C GLN A 13 -0.49 5.92 26.11
N VAL A 14 -1.53 6.54 25.55
CA VAL A 14 -1.49 7.89 25.00
C VAL A 14 -1.03 8.91 26.05
N ASN A 15 -1.63 8.89 27.25
CA ASN A 15 -1.29 9.84 28.30
C ASN A 15 0.09 9.58 28.92
N ARG A 16 0.57 8.34 28.93
CA ARG A 16 1.93 8.01 29.31
C ARG A 16 2.91 8.64 28.31
N TRP A 17 2.73 8.40 27.02
CA TRP A 17 3.55 8.97 25.96
C TRP A 17 3.53 10.52 25.97
N ARG A 18 2.36 11.13 26.12
CA ARG A 18 2.23 12.59 26.25
C ARG A 18 3.09 13.13 27.39
N ARG A 19 3.02 12.49 28.57
CA ARG A 19 3.73 12.90 29.76
C ARG A 19 5.24 12.67 29.67
N ASP A 20 5.61 11.43 29.30
CA ASP A 20 6.97 10.94 29.41
C ASP A 20 7.84 11.40 28.22
N THR A 21 7.28 11.45 27.01
CA THR A 21 7.99 11.83 25.78
C THR A 21 7.76 13.29 25.42
N LEU A 22 6.50 13.71 25.31
CA LEU A 22 6.16 15.05 24.82
C LEU A 22 6.18 16.12 25.93
N LYS A 23 6.30 15.76 27.21
CA LYS A 23 6.22 16.66 28.36
C LYS A 23 4.92 17.47 28.41
N LEU A 24 3.84 16.92 27.87
CA LEU A 24 2.51 17.51 27.84
C LEU A 24 1.64 16.96 28.97
N LYS A 25 0.64 17.76 29.38
CA LYS A 25 -0.37 17.31 30.34
C LYS A 25 -1.21 16.16 29.74
N PRO A 26 -1.71 15.25 30.59
CA PRO A 26 -2.72 14.26 30.16
C PRO A 26 -3.92 14.94 29.51
N THR A 27 -4.56 14.24 28.57
CA THR A 27 -5.80 14.70 27.91
C THR A 27 -6.93 13.70 28.16
N SER A 28 -8.15 14.12 27.85
CA SER A 28 -9.35 13.28 27.88
C SER A 28 -10.06 13.36 26.53
N LEU A 29 -10.96 12.42 26.26
CA LEU A 29 -11.80 12.47 25.07
C LEU A 29 -12.60 13.76 24.98
N GLU A 30 -13.16 14.18 26.11
CA GLU A 30 -13.94 15.41 26.22
C GLU A 30 -13.09 16.66 25.88
N ALA A 31 -11.87 16.76 26.44
CA ALA A 31 -10.95 17.85 26.13
C ALA A 31 -10.61 17.94 24.63
N MET A 32 -10.41 16.79 23.96
CA MET A 32 -10.15 16.76 22.52
C MET A 32 -11.38 17.21 21.70
N GLN A 33 -12.58 16.84 22.13
CA GLN A 33 -13.83 17.26 21.46
C GLN A 33 -14.13 18.74 21.65
N GLN A 34 -13.83 19.30 22.82
CA GLN A 34 -14.04 20.73 23.10
C GLN A 34 -13.14 21.64 22.28
N HIS A 35 -11.94 21.22 21.99
CA HIS A 35 -10.97 22.06 21.27
C HIS A 35 -11.25 22.23 19.78
N LYS A 36 -12.28 21.56 19.23
CA LYS A 36 -12.64 21.62 17.80
C LYS A 36 -11.41 21.55 16.89
N ILE A 37 -10.52 20.58 17.18
CA ILE A 37 -9.27 20.40 16.42
C ILE A 37 -9.64 20.20 14.95
N PRO A 38 -9.06 20.96 14.02
CA PRO A 38 -9.30 20.76 12.60
C PRO A 38 -8.84 19.37 12.15
N PHE A 39 -9.71 18.67 11.42
CA PHE A 39 -9.40 17.40 10.80
C PHE A 39 -9.29 17.60 9.28
N LEU A 40 -8.19 17.17 8.71
CA LEU A 40 -7.95 17.25 7.29
C LEU A 40 -8.00 15.84 6.70
N TYR A 41 -8.97 15.58 5.83
CA TYR A 41 -9.07 14.33 5.10
C TYR A 41 -8.45 14.49 3.71
N ASN A 42 -7.42 13.72 3.43
CA ASN A 42 -6.64 13.77 2.19
C ASN A 42 -7.20 12.84 1.09
N PHE A 43 -8.49 12.89 0.87
CA PHE A 43 -9.13 12.22 -0.26
C PHE A 43 -9.97 13.22 -1.07
N SER A 44 -10.35 12.85 -2.29
CA SER A 44 -11.15 13.72 -3.15
C SER A 44 -12.63 13.70 -2.76
N PRO A 45 -13.29 14.85 -2.61
CA PRO A 45 -14.73 14.93 -2.36
C PRO A 45 -15.56 14.42 -3.54
N VAL A 46 -14.98 14.29 -4.73
CA VAL A 46 -15.62 13.68 -5.91
C VAL A 46 -15.66 12.16 -5.80
N VAL A 47 -14.64 11.56 -5.17
CA VAL A 47 -14.58 10.11 -4.94
C VAL A 47 -15.41 9.71 -3.74
N ILE A 48 -15.31 10.46 -2.65
CA ILE A 48 -16.09 10.26 -1.42
C ILE A 48 -16.66 11.60 -0.99
N PRO A 49 -17.92 11.88 -1.27
CA PRO A 49 -18.56 13.12 -0.81
C PRO A 49 -18.59 13.19 0.73
N PRO A 50 -18.28 14.35 1.33
CA PRO A 50 -18.37 14.50 2.77
C PRO A 50 -19.81 14.30 3.26
N PRO A 51 -20.02 13.54 4.37
CA PRO A 51 -21.33 13.42 5.00
C PRO A 51 -21.87 14.76 5.45
N LEU A 52 -23.20 14.93 5.35
CA LEU A 52 -23.88 16.19 5.69
C LEU A 52 -23.85 16.51 7.20
N ASP A 53 -23.60 15.52 8.05
CA ASP A 53 -23.52 15.65 9.50
C ASP A 53 -22.10 15.94 10.02
N TRP A 54 -21.14 16.08 9.13
CA TRP A 54 -19.79 16.47 9.52
C TRP A 54 -19.77 17.93 10.04
N ARG A 55 -18.97 18.13 11.08
CA ARG A 55 -18.81 19.46 11.69
C ARG A 55 -17.90 20.36 10.85
N GLU A 56 -18.01 21.67 11.07
CA GLU A 56 -17.25 22.71 10.37
C GLU A 56 -15.71 22.55 10.48
N ASN A 57 -15.21 21.88 11.51
CA ASN A 57 -13.79 21.64 11.70
C ASN A 57 -13.25 20.43 10.92
N ILE A 58 -14.08 19.78 10.08
CA ILE A 58 -13.69 18.66 9.25
C ILE A 58 -13.58 19.14 7.80
N HIS A 59 -12.40 19.05 7.22
CA HIS A 59 -12.11 19.53 5.88
C HIS A 59 -11.65 18.40 4.98
N VAL A 60 -12.26 18.25 3.82
CA VAL A 60 -11.83 17.34 2.76
C VAL A 60 -10.96 18.12 1.79
N THR A 61 -9.65 17.86 1.79
CA THR A 61 -8.65 18.70 1.13
C THR A 61 -8.19 18.19 -0.24
N GLY A 62 -8.71 17.07 -0.68
CA GLY A 62 -8.17 16.36 -1.85
C GLY A 62 -6.93 15.54 -1.51
N TYR A 63 -6.43 14.77 -2.48
CA TYR A 63 -5.22 13.98 -2.30
C TYR A 63 -3.99 14.87 -2.16
N TRP A 64 -3.09 14.54 -1.24
CA TRP A 64 -1.83 15.24 -1.05
C TRP A 64 -0.73 14.56 -1.85
N TRP A 65 -0.01 15.36 -2.59
CA TRP A 65 1.12 14.93 -3.42
C TRP A 65 2.40 15.58 -2.94
N LEU A 66 3.47 14.82 -2.90
CA LEU A 66 4.81 15.34 -2.82
C LEU A 66 5.36 15.35 -4.25
N ASP A 67 5.16 16.44 -4.95
CA ASP A 67 5.85 16.64 -6.21
C ASP A 67 7.29 17.01 -5.87
N ASN A 68 8.25 16.20 -6.25
CA ASN A 68 9.66 16.56 -6.14
C ASN A 68 9.96 17.62 -7.21
N PRO A 69 10.10 18.91 -6.83
CA PRO A 69 10.34 19.98 -7.81
C PRO A 69 11.75 19.93 -8.41
N ASP A 70 12.69 19.24 -7.78
CA ASP A 70 14.07 19.18 -8.21
C ASP A 70 14.41 17.84 -8.86
N ASP A 71 14.51 17.87 -10.19
CA ASP A 71 15.08 16.79 -10.99
C ASP A 71 16.57 16.52 -10.70
N SER A 72 17.19 17.28 -9.79
CA SER A 72 18.61 17.25 -9.46
C SER A 72 18.97 16.39 -8.23
N ASP A 73 18.01 15.80 -7.53
CA ASP A 73 18.31 15.02 -6.33
C ASP A 73 18.81 13.61 -6.69
N SER A 74 20.04 13.31 -6.26
CA SER A 74 20.70 12.00 -6.38
C SER A 74 20.02 10.87 -5.59
N SER A 75 18.93 11.16 -4.89
CA SER A 75 18.08 10.18 -4.21
C SER A 75 16.94 9.64 -5.10
N LYS A 76 16.94 9.92 -6.39
CA LYS A 76 15.94 9.39 -7.32
C LYS A 76 15.97 7.88 -7.33
N TRP A 77 14.80 7.30 -7.06
CA TRP A 77 14.60 5.88 -7.28
C TRP A 77 14.75 5.57 -8.79
N GLU A 78 15.69 4.71 -9.11
CA GLU A 78 15.88 4.21 -10.46
C GLU A 78 15.25 2.82 -10.59
N PRO A 79 14.49 2.55 -11.66
CA PRO A 79 13.91 1.24 -11.86
C PRO A 79 15.03 0.21 -12.10
N PRO A 80 14.94 -0.98 -11.48
CA PRO A 80 15.84 -2.08 -11.81
C PRO A 80 15.80 -2.37 -13.31
N GLU A 81 16.96 -2.64 -13.89
CA GLU A 81 17.09 -2.95 -15.33
C GLU A 81 16.22 -4.15 -15.74
N GLU A 82 16.09 -5.13 -14.85
CA GLU A 82 15.23 -6.30 -15.04
C GLU A 82 13.75 -5.91 -15.18
N LEU A 83 13.28 -4.94 -14.38
CA LEU A 83 11.90 -4.47 -14.46
C LEU A 83 11.63 -3.73 -15.78
N THR A 84 12.56 -2.88 -16.20
CA THR A 84 12.40 -2.16 -17.46
C THR A 84 12.39 -3.10 -18.65
N LYS A 85 13.30 -4.06 -18.71
CA LYS A 85 13.31 -5.10 -19.75
C LYS A 85 12.01 -5.92 -19.77
N TRP A 86 11.51 -6.30 -18.60
CA TRP A 86 10.26 -7.06 -18.49
C TRP A 86 9.04 -6.24 -18.95
N LEU A 87 9.01 -4.93 -18.66
CA LEU A 87 7.96 -4.04 -19.15
C LEU A 87 8.02 -3.85 -20.67
N ASP A 88 9.22 -3.75 -21.24
CA ASP A 88 9.43 -3.66 -22.69
C ASP A 88 9.01 -4.96 -23.37
N GLU A 89 9.35 -6.12 -22.82
CA GLU A 89 8.90 -7.43 -23.32
C GLU A 89 7.37 -7.53 -23.30
N ALA A 90 6.72 -7.12 -22.21
CA ALA A 90 5.27 -7.11 -22.14
C ALA A 90 4.64 -6.28 -23.26
N LYS A 91 5.24 -5.12 -23.55
CA LYS A 91 4.81 -4.21 -24.59
C LYS A 91 5.03 -4.78 -26.00
N ASP A 92 6.19 -5.38 -26.26
CA ASP A 92 6.52 -5.99 -27.54
C ASP A 92 5.60 -7.17 -27.86
N ASN A 93 5.12 -7.86 -26.84
CA ASN A 93 4.14 -8.94 -26.95
C ASN A 93 2.66 -8.46 -26.93
N ASP A 94 2.42 -7.13 -27.01
CA ASP A 94 1.08 -6.50 -26.94
C ASP A 94 0.30 -6.94 -25.68
N LYS A 95 0.99 -7.13 -24.54
CA LYS A 95 0.39 -7.53 -23.26
C LYS A 95 0.09 -6.31 -22.42
N LYS A 96 -1.08 -6.33 -21.78
CA LYS A 96 -1.43 -5.34 -20.76
C LYS A 96 -0.68 -5.64 -19.47
N VAL A 97 -0.14 -4.61 -18.84
CA VAL A 97 0.51 -4.73 -17.53
C VAL A 97 -0.43 -4.21 -16.47
N VAL A 98 -0.58 -4.96 -15.38
CA VAL A 98 -1.39 -4.58 -14.21
C VAL A 98 -0.52 -4.60 -12.96
N PHE A 99 -0.80 -3.68 -12.02
CA PHE A 99 -0.23 -3.72 -10.67
C PHE A 99 -1.22 -4.40 -9.72
N ILE A 100 -0.74 -5.28 -8.85
CA ILE A 100 -1.55 -5.92 -7.81
C ILE A 100 -0.85 -5.75 -6.47
N GLY A 101 -1.48 -5.03 -5.53
CA GLY A 101 -0.90 -4.78 -4.22
C GLY A 101 -1.94 -4.42 -3.16
N PHE A 102 -1.93 -5.12 -2.04
CA PHE A 102 -2.87 -4.92 -0.95
C PHE A 102 -2.28 -4.12 0.22
N GLY A 103 -1.10 -3.54 0.02
CA GLY A 103 -0.45 -2.64 0.98
C GLY A 103 -0.19 -3.32 2.32
N SER A 104 -0.72 -2.71 3.39
CA SER A 104 -0.51 -3.16 4.77
C SER A 104 -1.59 -4.09 5.33
N ILE A 105 -2.52 -4.56 4.51
CA ILE A 105 -3.56 -5.48 4.97
C ILE A 105 -2.93 -6.82 5.34
N ILE A 106 -3.30 -7.34 6.50
CA ILE A 106 -2.95 -8.69 6.93
C ILE A 106 -3.88 -9.66 6.23
N ILE A 107 -3.32 -10.57 5.46
CA ILE A 107 -4.06 -11.60 4.72
C ILE A 107 -3.95 -12.91 5.50
N PRO A 108 -5.07 -13.54 5.88
CA PRO A 108 -5.05 -14.77 6.69
C PRO A 108 -4.32 -15.94 6.00
N ASP A 109 -4.45 -16.07 4.69
CA ASP A 109 -3.77 -17.09 3.89
C ASP A 109 -3.02 -16.46 2.71
N PRO A 110 -1.74 -16.09 2.90
CA PRO A 110 -0.93 -15.49 1.84
C PRO A 110 -0.66 -16.41 0.65
N LEU A 111 -0.58 -17.72 0.87
CA LEU A 111 -0.31 -18.70 -0.19
C LEU A 111 -1.52 -18.83 -1.12
N GLU A 112 -2.72 -18.94 -0.54
CA GLU A 112 -3.96 -18.98 -1.31
C GLU A 112 -4.19 -17.67 -2.07
N MET A 113 -3.90 -16.52 -1.44
CA MET A 113 -3.99 -15.22 -2.14
C MET A 113 -3.04 -15.17 -3.33
N THR A 114 -1.80 -15.64 -3.15
CA THR A 114 -0.81 -15.68 -4.24
C THR A 114 -1.31 -16.57 -5.38
N ARG A 115 -1.85 -17.75 -5.08
CA ARG A 115 -2.43 -18.64 -6.07
C ARG A 115 -3.55 -17.96 -6.86
N VAL A 116 -4.47 -17.29 -6.15
CA VAL A 116 -5.61 -16.58 -6.78
C VAL A 116 -5.11 -15.45 -7.69
N VAL A 117 -4.11 -14.67 -7.25
CA VAL A 117 -3.53 -13.57 -8.03
C VAL A 117 -2.87 -14.09 -9.30
N VAL A 118 -2.06 -15.14 -9.20
CA VAL A 118 -1.37 -15.72 -10.36
C VAL A 118 -2.36 -16.33 -11.36
N GLU A 119 -3.33 -17.12 -10.88
CA GLU A 119 -4.37 -17.69 -11.74
C GLU A 119 -5.23 -16.60 -12.41
N ALA A 120 -5.56 -15.52 -11.70
CA ALA A 120 -6.33 -14.42 -12.26
C ALA A 120 -5.56 -13.70 -13.38
N ALA A 121 -4.26 -13.43 -13.17
CA ALA A 121 -3.40 -12.82 -14.18
C ALA A 121 -3.27 -13.72 -15.43
N GLU A 122 -3.08 -15.02 -15.23
CA GLU A 122 -2.99 -16.00 -16.31
C GLU A 122 -4.30 -16.08 -17.12
N LYS A 123 -5.44 -16.21 -16.44
CA LYS A 123 -6.76 -16.25 -17.07
C LYS A 123 -7.11 -14.98 -17.84
N ALA A 124 -6.67 -13.82 -17.31
CA ALA A 124 -6.85 -12.53 -17.97
C ALA A 124 -5.86 -12.30 -19.12
N GLY A 125 -4.82 -13.12 -19.24
CA GLY A 125 -3.77 -12.99 -20.24
C GLY A 125 -2.93 -11.73 -20.10
N VAL A 126 -2.76 -11.23 -18.87
CA VAL A 126 -2.04 -9.99 -18.53
C VAL A 126 -0.72 -10.29 -17.84
N TYR A 127 0.20 -9.35 -17.95
CA TYR A 127 1.42 -9.30 -17.15
C TYR A 127 1.11 -8.60 -15.82
N ALA A 128 1.58 -9.13 -14.70
CA ALA A 128 1.27 -8.59 -13.38
C ALA A 128 2.52 -8.25 -12.57
N ILE A 129 2.61 -6.99 -12.11
CA ILE A 129 3.56 -6.57 -11.09
C ILE A 129 2.91 -6.76 -9.73
N VAL A 130 3.45 -7.65 -8.91
CA VAL A 130 2.87 -8.04 -7.62
C VAL A 130 3.71 -7.52 -6.47
N ALA A 131 3.12 -6.67 -5.63
CA ALA A 131 3.77 -6.17 -4.42
C ALA A 131 3.56 -7.12 -3.25
N LYS A 132 4.64 -7.74 -2.75
CA LYS A 132 4.64 -8.82 -1.73
C LYS A 132 4.32 -8.36 -0.29
N GLY A 133 3.86 -7.13 -0.07
CA GLY A 133 3.67 -6.58 1.28
C GLY A 133 2.80 -7.41 2.25
N TRP A 134 2.00 -8.34 1.75
CA TRP A 134 1.17 -9.23 2.57
C TRP A 134 1.87 -10.51 3.04
N SER A 135 2.92 -10.98 2.35
CA SER A 135 3.64 -12.21 2.70
C SER A 135 4.70 -11.98 3.79
N ASP A 136 5.24 -10.77 3.88
CA ASP A 136 6.37 -10.49 4.76
C ASP A 136 5.95 -10.21 6.22
N ARG A 137 4.68 -9.92 6.48
CA ARG A 137 4.21 -9.47 7.80
C ARG A 137 3.86 -10.59 8.77
N GLN A 138 3.61 -11.79 8.30
CA GLN A 138 3.46 -12.95 9.20
C GLN A 138 4.75 -13.34 9.92
N LYS A 139 5.89 -12.74 9.54
CA LYS A 139 7.19 -13.02 10.17
C LYS A 139 7.37 -12.34 11.54
N GLY A 140 6.48 -11.42 11.95
CA GLY A 140 6.70 -10.56 13.12
C GLY A 140 5.84 -10.83 14.37
N ASP A 141 4.74 -11.53 14.26
CA ASP A 141 3.74 -11.56 15.35
C ASP A 141 3.73 -12.86 16.20
N ASP A 142 4.49 -13.89 15.83
CA ASP A 142 4.50 -15.19 16.52
C ASP A 142 5.81 -15.54 17.25
N ASP A 143 6.70 -14.57 17.53
CA ASP A 143 8.06 -14.83 18.01
C ASP A 143 8.25 -14.71 19.54
N ASP A 144 7.21 -14.89 20.33
CA ASP A 144 7.32 -14.96 21.81
C ASP A 144 7.39 -16.40 22.36
N GLY A 145 7.62 -17.41 21.51
CA GLY A 145 7.70 -18.81 21.87
C GLY A 145 9.02 -19.48 21.45
N GLU A 146 9.41 -20.56 22.17
CA GLU A 146 10.55 -21.40 21.80
C GLU A 146 10.47 -21.86 20.33
N PRO A 147 11.61 -21.99 19.62
CA PRO A 147 11.65 -22.40 18.23
C PRO A 147 11.01 -23.79 18.06
N ASP A 148 9.88 -23.83 17.37
CA ASP A 148 9.18 -25.05 17.03
C ASP A 148 9.63 -25.50 15.62
N GLU A 149 10.48 -26.52 15.57
CA GLU A 149 11.04 -27.06 14.33
C GLU A 149 9.97 -27.46 13.29
N GLU A 150 8.78 -27.84 13.73
CA GLU A 150 7.67 -28.19 12.82
C GLU A 150 7.05 -26.97 12.19
N LYS A 151 6.94 -25.86 12.93
CA LYS A 151 6.48 -24.58 12.41
C LYS A 151 7.48 -23.99 11.42
N GLU A 152 8.78 -24.14 11.68
CA GLU A 152 9.82 -23.63 10.82
C GLU A 152 9.87 -24.38 9.47
N LYS A 153 9.80 -25.70 9.48
CA LYS A 153 9.67 -26.51 8.27
C LYS A 153 8.44 -26.18 7.43
N LYS A 154 7.32 -25.94 8.08
CA LYS A 154 6.08 -25.56 7.40
C LYS A 154 6.17 -24.16 6.77
N ARG A 155 6.88 -23.24 7.43
CA ARG A 155 7.17 -21.90 6.88
C ARG A 155 8.05 -22.00 5.64
N GLU A 156 9.14 -22.76 5.71
CA GLU A 156 10.05 -22.98 4.57
C GLU A 156 9.31 -23.62 3.38
N GLU A 157 8.47 -24.62 3.63
CA GLU A 157 7.69 -25.27 2.59
C GLU A 157 6.69 -24.30 1.94
N ASN A 158 6.01 -23.47 2.74
CA ASN A 158 5.10 -22.46 2.23
C ASN A 158 5.85 -21.36 1.43
N GLU A 159 7.04 -20.95 1.88
CA GLU A 159 7.85 -19.97 1.15
C GLU A 159 8.33 -20.52 -0.18
N LYS A 160 8.72 -21.79 -0.24
CA LYS A 160 9.09 -22.47 -1.48
C LYS A 160 7.90 -22.55 -2.44
N ARG A 161 6.73 -22.95 -1.96
CA ARG A 161 5.49 -22.99 -2.77
C ARG A 161 5.11 -21.61 -3.28
N HIS A 162 5.25 -20.60 -2.43
CA HIS A 162 5.00 -19.21 -2.83
C HIS A 162 5.95 -18.77 -3.95
N GLN A 163 7.24 -19.10 -3.83
CA GLN A 163 8.23 -18.78 -4.86
C GLN A 163 7.94 -19.49 -6.18
N GLU A 164 7.57 -20.79 -6.15
CA GLU A 164 7.19 -21.56 -7.33
C GLU A 164 5.96 -20.99 -8.04
N LEU A 165 4.96 -20.49 -7.29
CA LEU A 165 3.79 -19.83 -7.86
C LEU A 165 4.15 -18.51 -8.53
N MET A 166 5.05 -17.74 -7.93
CA MET A 166 5.47 -16.44 -8.44
C MET A 166 6.49 -16.52 -9.57
N ASP A 167 7.14 -17.68 -9.77
CA ASP A 167 8.11 -17.90 -10.82
C ASP A 167 7.41 -18.18 -12.17
N LYS A 168 6.78 -17.15 -12.70
CA LYS A 168 6.10 -17.15 -14.00
C LYS A 168 6.59 -15.98 -14.84
N PRO A 169 6.79 -16.14 -16.14
CA PRO A 169 7.31 -15.09 -17.01
C PRO A 169 6.41 -13.84 -17.06
N PHE A 170 5.12 -14.00 -16.80
CA PHE A 170 4.15 -12.90 -16.76
C PHE A 170 3.96 -12.29 -15.36
N ILE A 171 4.73 -12.72 -14.34
CA ILE A 171 4.69 -12.19 -12.97
C ILE A 171 6.02 -11.52 -12.66
N PHE A 172 5.98 -10.25 -12.24
CA PHE A 172 7.14 -9.55 -11.71
C PHE A 172 6.88 -9.18 -10.24
N SER A 173 7.71 -9.69 -9.36
CA SER A 173 7.55 -9.50 -7.92
C SER A 173 8.38 -8.31 -7.43
N VAL A 174 7.75 -7.41 -6.66
CA VAL A 174 8.41 -6.25 -6.06
C VAL A 174 8.15 -6.18 -4.56
N LYS A 175 9.12 -5.69 -3.78
CA LYS A 175 8.90 -5.34 -2.36
C LYS A 175 8.18 -4.00 -2.23
N SER A 176 8.65 -3.02 -2.99
CA SER A 176 8.10 -1.67 -3.03
C SER A 176 8.45 -1.05 -4.38
N ILE A 177 7.55 -0.22 -4.89
CA ILE A 177 7.76 0.52 -6.13
C ILE A 177 7.05 1.86 -6.03
N PRO A 178 7.67 2.98 -6.44
CA PRO A 178 7.01 4.28 -6.47
C PRO A 178 5.81 4.27 -7.43
N HIS A 179 4.64 4.56 -6.90
CA HIS A 179 3.39 4.53 -7.66
C HIS A 179 3.34 5.64 -8.72
N ASP A 180 3.93 6.79 -8.44
CA ASP A 180 4.05 7.91 -9.37
C ASP A 180 4.87 7.57 -10.62
N TRP A 181 5.90 6.73 -10.46
CA TRP A 181 6.66 6.19 -11.58
C TRP A 181 5.91 5.08 -12.31
N LEU A 182 5.28 4.14 -11.57
CA LEU A 182 4.70 2.93 -12.14
C LEU A 182 3.35 3.17 -12.84
N PHE A 183 2.42 3.86 -12.17
CA PHE A 183 1.02 3.89 -12.61
C PHE A 183 0.79 4.55 -13.97
N PRO A 184 1.57 5.56 -14.41
CA PRO A 184 1.47 6.06 -15.78
C PRO A 184 1.91 5.06 -16.87
N ARG A 185 2.57 3.95 -16.48
CA ARG A 185 3.18 2.97 -17.40
C ARG A 185 2.39 1.68 -17.51
N ILE A 186 1.36 1.51 -16.71
CA ILE A 186 0.55 0.28 -16.63
C ILE A 186 -0.90 0.52 -17.06
N SER A 187 -1.62 -0.56 -17.31
CA SER A 187 -3.01 -0.51 -17.80
C SER A 187 -4.03 -0.43 -16.68
N ALA A 188 -3.75 -1.01 -15.52
CA ALA A 188 -4.65 -1.01 -14.38
C ALA A 188 -3.90 -1.27 -13.07
N ALA A 189 -4.51 -0.87 -11.94
CA ALA A 189 -4.03 -1.16 -10.60
C ALA A 189 -5.15 -1.83 -9.79
N VAL A 190 -4.83 -2.98 -9.19
CA VAL A 190 -5.69 -3.71 -8.25
C VAL A 190 -5.14 -3.49 -6.86
N HIS A 191 -5.92 -2.85 -5.98
CA HIS A 191 -5.46 -2.50 -4.65
C HIS A 191 -6.61 -2.44 -3.62
N HIS A 192 -6.25 -2.36 -2.36
CA HIS A 192 -7.17 -2.37 -1.22
C HIS A 192 -7.97 -1.07 -0.98
N GLY A 193 -7.79 -0.04 -1.79
CA GLY A 193 -8.52 1.22 -1.64
C GLY A 193 -7.92 2.21 -0.62
N GLY A 194 -6.69 2.02 -0.15
CA GLY A 194 -6.01 3.00 0.71
C GLY A 194 -5.88 4.36 0.02
N ALA A 195 -6.04 5.46 0.76
CA ALA A 195 -6.12 6.81 0.18
C ALA A 195 -4.91 7.16 -0.71
N GLY A 196 -3.70 6.83 -0.28
CA GLY A 196 -2.48 7.10 -1.05
C GLY A 196 -2.45 6.35 -2.39
N THR A 197 -2.72 5.03 -2.36
CA THR A 197 -2.72 4.21 -3.59
C THR A 197 -3.86 4.59 -4.52
N THR A 198 -5.04 4.88 -3.97
CA THR A 198 -6.20 5.35 -4.76
C THR A 198 -5.88 6.67 -5.46
N GLY A 199 -5.34 7.63 -4.71
CA GLY A 199 -4.93 8.89 -5.29
C GLY A 199 -3.89 8.72 -6.40
N ALA A 200 -2.85 7.92 -6.16
CA ALA A 200 -1.82 7.65 -7.16
C ALA A 200 -2.38 6.97 -8.41
N SER A 201 -3.32 6.03 -8.26
CA SER A 201 -4.01 5.36 -9.38
C SER A 201 -4.79 6.34 -10.25
N LEU A 202 -5.58 7.23 -9.61
CA LEU A 202 -6.36 8.25 -10.32
C LEU A 202 -5.45 9.26 -11.04
N ARG A 203 -4.36 9.66 -10.40
CA ARG A 203 -3.36 10.55 -11.00
C ARG A 203 -2.67 9.88 -12.19
N GLY A 204 -2.24 8.62 -12.05
CA GLY A 204 -1.59 7.86 -13.11
C GLY A 204 -2.48 7.67 -14.33
N ALA A 205 -3.79 7.43 -14.13
CA ALA A 205 -4.76 7.32 -15.22
C ALA A 205 -4.98 8.63 -15.99
N SER A 206 -4.73 9.78 -15.35
CA SER A 206 -4.88 11.12 -15.96
C SER A 206 -3.60 11.63 -16.60
N SER A 207 -2.46 10.97 -16.37
CA SER A 207 -1.17 11.40 -16.94
C SER A 207 -1.01 10.83 -18.35
N PRO A 208 -0.55 11.64 -19.30
CA PRO A 208 -0.14 11.11 -20.60
C PRO A 208 0.99 10.10 -20.40
N SER A 209 0.95 9.00 -21.13
CA SER A 209 2.03 8.00 -21.10
C SER A 209 3.38 8.72 -21.34
N PRO A 210 4.42 8.42 -20.54
CA PRO A 210 5.71 9.06 -20.72
C PRO A 210 6.23 8.84 -22.14
N PRO A 211 6.93 9.84 -22.73
CA PRO A 211 7.52 9.70 -24.05
C PRO A 211 8.48 8.50 -24.06
N ARG A 212 8.51 7.79 -25.19
CA ARG A 212 9.49 6.71 -25.38
C ARG A 212 10.90 7.28 -25.23
N PRO A 213 11.82 6.59 -24.55
CA PRO A 213 13.22 6.92 -24.65
C PRO A 213 13.64 6.85 -26.13
N PRO A 214 14.54 7.72 -26.59
CA PRO A 214 15.06 7.64 -27.94
C PRO A 214 15.73 6.29 -28.16
N SER A 215 15.41 5.66 -29.27
CA SER A 215 15.99 4.40 -29.75
C SER A 215 17.48 4.53 -30.00
#